data_aad874e0b856d200adfa38c2c4a49948
#
_entry.id   aad874e0b856d200adfa38c2c4a49948
#
_cell.length_a   1.000
_cell.length_b   1.000
_cell.length_c   1.000
_cell.angle_alpha   90.00
_cell.angle_beta   90.00
_cell.angle_gamma   90.00
#
_symmetry.space_group_name_H-M   'P 1'
#
loop_
_entity.id
_entity.type
_entity.pdbx_description
1 polymer ?
#
loop_
_entity_poly.entity_id
_entity_poly.type
_entity_poly.pdbx_seq_one_letter_code
_entity_poly.pdbx_strand_id
1 'polypeptide(L)'
;MYKAKVNVTLRPSILDPKGKATHHALENLGLNQVENVRIGKFIELDVNASSEAEAKAIAEQACSKLLANEVMEDFLIEIEA
;
A
#
# COMPACT_ATOMS: atom_id res chain seq x y z
N MET A 1 -15.63 -7.62 15.12
CA MET A 1 -14.99 -6.56 14.32
C MET A 1 -13.60 -6.98 13.93
N TYR A 2 -13.23 -6.80 12.70
CA TYR A 2 -11.90 -7.14 12.19
C TYR A 2 -11.17 -5.88 11.76
N LYS A 3 -9.85 -5.91 11.88
CA LYS A 3 -9.01 -4.84 11.34
C LYS A 3 -8.37 -5.32 10.05
N ALA A 4 -8.56 -4.56 8.98
CA ALA A 4 -7.89 -4.82 7.70
C ALA A 4 -6.73 -3.84 7.56
N LYS A 5 -5.54 -4.35 7.37
CA LYS A 5 -4.34 -3.55 7.12
C LYS A 5 -4.00 -3.68 5.65
N VAL A 6 -4.02 -2.57 4.96
CA VAL A 6 -3.84 -2.53 3.51
C VAL A 6 -2.59 -1.75 3.15
N ASN A 7 -1.70 -2.39 2.42
CA ASN A 7 -0.54 -1.72 1.83
C ASN A 7 -0.80 -1.53 0.35
N VAL A 8 -0.74 -0.28 -0.11
CA VAL A 8 -0.95 0.08 -1.50
C VAL A 8 0.36 0.66 -2.05
N THR A 9 0.88 0.05 -3.10
CA THR A 9 2.14 0.48 -3.72
C THR A 9 1.99 0.55 -5.23
N LEU A 10 2.77 1.44 -5.85
CA LEU A 10 2.85 1.48 -7.31
C LEU A 10 3.47 0.18 -7.83
N ARG A 11 2.96 -0.31 -8.95
CA ARG A 11 3.56 -1.48 -9.61
C ARG A 11 5.02 -1.21 -9.95
N PRO A 12 5.89 -2.22 -9.89
CA PRO A 12 7.33 -2.01 -10.15
C PRO A 12 7.64 -1.36 -11.50
N SER A 13 6.81 -1.57 -12.50
CA SER A 13 7.00 -1.00 -13.84
C SER A 13 6.58 0.47 -13.94
N ILE A 14 5.91 1.00 -12.91
CA ILE A 14 5.42 2.38 -12.91
C ILE A 14 6.45 3.27 -12.21
N LEU A 15 6.78 4.40 -12.83
CA LEU A 15 7.68 5.38 -12.24
C LEU A 15 7.06 5.96 -10.96
N ASP A 16 7.86 6.05 -9.92
CA ASP A 16 7.46 6.66 -8.65
C ASP A 16 8.20 7.98 -8.45
N PRO A 17 7.61 9.13 -8.83
CA PRO A 17 8.28 10.42 -8.69
C PRO A 17 8.62 10.77 -7.24
N LYS A 18 7.76 10.41 -6.29
CA LYS A 18 8.00 10.67 -4.86
C LYS A 18 9.15 9.82 -4.34
N GLY A 19 9.19 8.55 -4.72
CA GLY A 19 10.28 7.65 -4.35
C GLY A 19 11.60 8.11 -4.93
N LYS A 20 11.60 8.56 -6.18
CA LYS A 20 12.79 9.06 -6.85
C LYS A 20 13.32 10.33 -6.16
N ALA A 21 12.43 11.27 -5.85
CA ALA A 21 12.80 12.50 -5.14
C ALA A 21 13.36 12.20 -3.75
N THR A 22 12.76 11.26 -3.03
CA THR A 22 13.22 10.83 -1.72
C THR A 22 14.59 10.17 -1.82
N HIS A 23 14.80 9.33 -2.81
CA HIS A 23 16.09 8.68 -3.05
C HIS A 23 17.19 9.74 -3.28
N HIS A 24 16.90 10.73 -4.10
CA HIS A 24 17.84 11.82 -4.36
C HIS A 24 18.17 12.60 -3.10
N ALA A 25 17.17 12.88 -2.26
CA ALA A 25 17.38 13.57 -0.99
C ALA A 25 18.25 12.75 -0.02
N LEU A 26 18.06 11.43 0.01
CA LEU A 26 18.88 10.54 0.84
C LEU A 26 20.33 10.52 0.36
N GLU A 27 20.57 10.54 -0.92
CA GLU A 27 21.93 10.66 -1.47
C GLU A 27 22.60 11.95 -1.03
N ASN A 28 21.85 13.06 -1.02
CA ASN A 28 22.36 14.35 -0.56
C ASN A 28 22.70 14.35 0.93
N LEU A 29 22.09 13.44 1.70
CA LEU A 29 22.41 13.25 3.12
C LEU A 29 23.57 12.28 3.34
N GLY A 30 24.18 11.79 2.28
CA GLY A 30 25.31 10.88 2.37
C GLY A 30 24.92 9.40 2.51
N LEU A 31 23.64 9.07 2.33
CA LEU A 31 23.15 7.69 2.47
C LEU A 31 23.16 6.96 1.13
N ASN A 32 24.36 6.80 0.58
CA ASN A 32 24.54 6.25 -0.75
C ASN A 32 24.27 4.74 -0.86
N GLN A 33 24.11 4.05 0.27
CA GLN A 33 23.79 2.64 0.31
C GLN A 33 22.32 2.36 -0.04
N VAL A 34 21.48 3.39 -0.02
CA VAL A 34 20.07 3.25 -0.42
C VAL A 34 20.00 3.29 -1.94
N GLU A 35 19.63 2.18 -2.54
CA GLU A 35 19.66 2.02 -3.99
C GLU A 35 18.33 2.26 -4.66
N ASN A 36 17.22 2.11 -3.91
CA ASN A 36 15.89 2.28 -4.48
C ASN A 36 14.92 2.73 -3.37
N VAL A 37 13.99 3.60 -3.74
CA VAL A 37 12.94 4.05 -2.82
C VAL A 37 11.60 4.00 -3.53
N ARG A 38 10.65 3.29 -2.93
CA ARG A 38 9.28 3.20 -3.42
C ARG A 38 8.36 3.67 -2.30
N ILE A 39 7.48 4.60 -2.60
CA ILE A 39 6.58 5.17 -1.60
C ILE A 39 5.17 4.68 -1.88
N GLY A 40 4.52 4.19 -0.84
CA GLY A 40 3.15 3.73 -0.93
C GLY A 40 2.31 4.27 0.21
N LYS A 41 1.12 3.69 0.37
CA LYS A 41 0.18 4.06 1.41
C LYS A 41 -0.07 2.86 2.32
N PHE A 42 -0.27 3.13 3.59
CA PHE A 42 -0.75 2.15 4.55
C PHE A 42 -2.11 2.61 5.05
N ILE A 43 -3.11 1.74 4.92
CA ILE A 43 -4.49 2.06 5.28
C ILE A 43 -5.00 1.03 6.27
N GLU A 44 -5.62 1.50 7.36
CA GLU A 44 -6.26 0.62 8.33
C GLU A 44 -7.76 0.81 8.25
N LEU A 45 -8.48 -0.31 8.15
CA LEU A 45 -9.94 -0.32 8.11
C LEU A 45 -10.47 -1.16 9.26
N ASP A 46 -11.47 -0.64 9.96
CA ASP A 46 -12.24 -1.45 10.90
C ASP A 46 -13.46 -1.97 10.15
N VAL A 47 -13.56 -3.29 10.06
CA VAL A 47 -14.58 -3.94 9.23
C VAL A 47 -15.52 -4.72 10.11
N ASN A 48 -16.81 -4.41 10.04
CA ASN A 48 -17.85 -5.16 10.72
C ASN A 48 -18.23 -6.36 9.85
N ALA A 49 -17.73 -7.53 10.21
CA ALA A 49 -17.95 -8.75 9.45
C ALA A 49 -18.10 -9.94 10.41
N SER A 50 -18.73 -10.99 9.94
CA SER A 50 -18.98 -12.18 10.72
C SER A 50 -17.83 -13.19 10.68
N SER A 51 -16.93 -13.04 9.71
CA SER A 51 -15.78 -13.94 9.56
C SER A 51 -14.60 -13.21 8.94
N GLU A 52 -13.43 -13.79 9.07
CA GLU A 52 -12.20 -13.27 8.47
C GLU A 52 -12.31 -13.22 6.94
N ALA A 53 -12.89 -14.28 6.35
CA ALA A 53 -13.07 -14.33 4.90
C ALA A 53 -13.98 -13.21 4.40
N GLU A 54 -15.06 -12.91 5.13
CA GLU A 54 -15.96 -11.82 4.79
C GLU A 54 -15.25 -10.47 4.94
N ALA A 55 -14.48 -10.29 6.00
CA ALA A 55 -13.73 -9.07 6.22
C ALA A 55 -12.74 -8.83 5.08
N LYS A 56 -12.05 -9.87 4.64
CA LYS A 56 -11.13 -9.77 3.51
C LYS A 56 -11.83 -9.41 2.21
N ALA A 57 -12.98 -10.02 1.95
CA ALA A 57 -13.76 -9.71 0.75
C ALA A 57 -14.21 -8.25 0.72
N ILE A 58 -14.66 -7.72 1.87
CA ILE A 58 -15.05 -6.31 1.98
C ILE A 58 -13.86 -5.40 1.75
N ALA A 59 -12.71 -5.72 2.33
CA ALA A 59 -11.49 -4.93 2.15
C ALA A 59 -11.04 -4.95 0.69
N GLU A 60 -11.12 -6.10 0.02
CA GLU A 60 -10.78 -6.18 -1.41
C GLU A 60 -11.69 -5.31 -2.26
N GLN A 61 -12.97 -5.28 -1.97
CA GLN A 61 -13.91 -4.40 -2.68
C GLN A 61 -13.57 -2.92 -2.44
N ALA A 62 -13.23 -2.56 -1.21
CA ALA A 62 -12.84 -1.19 -0.90
C ALA A 62 -11.61 -0.77 -1.69
N CYS A 63 -10.61 -1.65 -1.78
CA CYS A 63 -9.40 -1.38 -2.55
C CYS A 63 -9.70 -1.23 -4.04
N SER A 64 -10.48 -2.14 -4.61
CA SER A 64 -10.80 -2.13 -6.03
C SER A 64 -11.63 -0.91 -6.42
N LYS A 65 -12.53 -0.48 -5.55
CA LYS A 65 -13.47 0.61 -5.87
C LYS A 65 -12.91 2.00 -5.57
N LEU A 66 -12.02 2.12 -4.59
CA LEU A 66 -11.61 3.43 -4.12
C LEU A 66 -10.14 3.54 -3.70
N LEU A 67 -9.65 2.61 -2.87
CA LEU A 67 -8.40 2.81 -2.15
C LEU A 67 -7.15 2.64 -3.01
N ALA A 68 -7.23 1.86 -4.06
CA ALA A 68 -6.11 1.62 -4.96
C ALA A 68 -6.52 1.93 -6.41
N ASN A 69 -5.55 2.43 -7.17
CA ASN A 69 -5.74 2.63 -8.60
C ASN A 69 -5.34 1.33 -9.31
N GLU A 70 -6.32 0.60 -9.82
CA GLU A 70 -6.07 -0.71 -10.42
C GLU A 70 -5.13 -0.69 -11.62
N VAL A 71 -5.01 0.45 -12.29
CA VAL A 71 -4.13 0.59 -13.44
C VAL A 71 -2.67 0.68 -13.04
N MET A 72 -2.38 1.39 -11.93
CA MET A 72 -1.01 1.73 -11.55
C MET A 72 -0.56 1.11 -10.24
N GLU A 73 -1.46 0.63 -9.40
CA GLU A 73 -1.15 0.20 -8.03
C GLU A 73 -1.52 -1.25 -7.76
N ASP A 74 -0.73 -1.87 -6.90
CA ASP A 74 -1.05 -3.16 -6.30
C ASP A 74 -1.40 -2.95 -4.83
N PHE A 75 -2.14 -3.87 -4.25
CA PHE A 75 -2.44 -3.81 -2.82
C PHE A 75 -2.28 -5.18 -2.17
N LEU A 76 -1.96 -5.14 -0.89
CA LEU A 76 -1.81 -6.33 -0.06
C LEU A 76 -2.62 -6.13 1.21
N ILE A 77 -3.44 -7.11 1.56
CA ILE A 77 -4.36 -7.03 2.69
C ILE A 77 -4.01 -8.07 3.74
N GLU A 78 -3.92 -7.62 5.00
CA GLU A 78 -3.82 -8.50 6.16
C GLU A 78 -5.02 -8.27 7.05
N ILE A 79 -5.62 -9.36 7.53
CA ILE A 79 -6.78 -9.29 8.42
C ILE A 79 -6.37 -9.70 9.83
N GLU A 80 -6.75 -8.88 10.81
CA GLU A 80 -6.58 -9.20 12.23
C GLU A 80 -7.93 -9.21 12.92
N ALA A 81 -8.10 -10.15 13.82
CA ALA A 81 -9.32 -10.24 14.62
C ALA A 81 -9.41 -9.14 15.68
#